data_96e7781acde268c1b8598af19b31dc65
#
_entry.id   96e7781acde268c1b8598af19b31dc65
#
_cell.length_a   1.000
_cell.length_b   1.000
_cell.length_c   1.000
_cell.angle_alpha   90.00
_cell.angle_beta   90.00
_cell.angle_gamma   90.00
#
_symmetry.space_group_name_H-M   'P 1'
#
loop_
_entity.id
_entity.type
_entity.pdbx_description
1 polymer ?
#
loop_
_entity_poly.entity_id
_entity_poly.type
_entity_poly.pdbx_seq_one_letter_code
_entity_poly.pdbx_strand_id
1 'polypeptide(L)'
;MAQDPPPIPPPHPGAGARRRLPVVVVGAGPFGLATAAWLTANGMTTRVFGDPMATWRAHMPDGMFLKSVPAASSISAPESGHRFADFRAARGRPPVGDTYPIPVDEFIAYGHWFQERLVPDVERTAVREVRTADGGFGVSLDTGEEVTARAVVVATGLVAYAHRPAALAPLVTAGLASHSCDHQDFTAFDGRRVAVVGAGQSALESAALLHEAGARPVVIARTRALLFGDPPPADRPAARSRSTRLRKPGSALGPGWSLFAVSHGPAAYRRLPLPVRAHFLRTVLGPSGAWWLRDRVDGHFPVWCARSLVSARQEDGTDGAVRLEVEDPAGRRDVLHTDHVLAATGYRVDVGRIPVLEPALRTSVATSSGGAPVLSAGFESSVPGLYFTGLAAAPTFGPLLRFVHGTTFAAHRVAASVAGSVAGGTR
;
A
#
# COMPACT_ATOMS: atom_id res chain seq x y z
N MET A 1 -46.94 5.93 -43.95
CA MET A 1 -46.55 5.54 -42.58
C MET A 1 -45.44 6.52 -42.17
N ALA A 2 -45.81 7.51 -41.38
CA ALA A 2 -44.81 8.46 -40.82
C ALA A 2 -44.08 7.76 -39.69
N GLN A 3 -42.73 7.74 -39.74
CA GLN A 3 -41.91 7.25 -38.66
C GLN A 3 -41.94 8.27 -37.52
N ASP A 4 -42.25 7.82 -36.30
CA ASP A 4 -42.15 8.64 -35.11
C ASP A 4 -40.67 9.11 -34.91
N PRO A 5 -40.47 10.35 -34.50
CA PRO A 5 -39.12 10.87 -34.23
C PRO A 5 -38.49 10.08 -33.03
N PRO A 6 -37.16 9.88 -33.04
CA PRO A 6 -36.47 9.19 -31.92
C PRO A 6 -36.69 9.95 -30.62
N PRO A 7 -36.75 9.23 -29.47
CA PRO A 7 -36.96 9.85 -28.16
C PRO A 7 -35.84 10.81 -27.85
N ILE A 8 -36.20 12.01 -27.35
CA ILE A 8 -35.28 13.03 -26.91
C ILE A 8 -34.48 12.50 -25.70
N PRO A 9 -33.13 12.48 -25.74
CA PRO A 9 -32.36 12.03 -24.59
C PRO A 9 -32.67 12.91 -23.37
N PRO A 10 -32.65 12.33 -22.15
CA PRO A 10 -32.91 13.06 -20.92
C PRO A 10 -31.89 14.20 -20.76
N PRO A 11 -32.31 15.37 -20.21
CA PRO A 11 -31.42 16.52 -20.05
C PRO A 11 -30.24 16.17 -19.15
N HIS A 12 -29.02 16.53 -19.56
CA HIS A 12 -27.83 16.41 -18.74
C HIS A 12 -28.04 17.11 -17.39
N PRO A 13 -27.68 16.49 -16.24
CA PRO A 13 -27.82 17.13 -14.95
C PRO A 13 -27.05 18.44 -14.92
N GLY A 14 -27.74 19.55 -14.67
CA GLY A 14 -27.16 20.89 -14.61
C GLY A 14 -26.05 20.97 -13.53
N ALA A 15 -25.14 21.93 -13.63
CA ALA A 15 -23.99 22.13 -12.72
C ALA A 15 -24.36 22.10 -11.23
N GLY A 16 -25.59 22.53 -10.88
CA GLY A 16 -26.12 22.46 -9.52
C GLY A 16 -26.48 21.07 -9.04
N ALA A 17 -26.93 20.18 -9.95
CA ALA A 17 -27.21 18.78 -9.60
C ALA A 17 -25.90 17.99 -9.38
N ARG A 18 -24.85 18.23 -10.17
CA ARG A 18 -23.50 17.67 -9.99
C ARG A 18 -22.89 18.02 -8.62
N ARG A 19 -23.12 19.22 -8.07
CA ARG A 19 -22.63 19.60 -6.75
C ARG A 19 -23.25 18.78 -5.61
N ARG A 20 -24.41 18.20 -5.80
CA ARG A 20 -25.11 17.38 -4.80
C ARG A 20 -24.68 15.91 -4.82
N LEU A 21 -24.05 15.43 -5.89
CA LEU A 21 -23.56 14.05 -5.97
C LEU A 21 -22.40 13.82 -4.98
N PRO A 22 -22.36 12.65 -4.33
CA PRO A 22 -21.29 12.33 -3.38
C PRO A 22 -19.93 12.20 -4.06
N VAL A 23 -18.88 12.36 -3.25
CA VAL A 23 -17.54 11.82 -3.52
C VAL A 23 -17.51 10.41 -2.98
N VAL A 24 -17.18 9.45 -3.82
CA VAL A 24 -17.04 8.05 -3.41
C VAL A 24 -15.57 7.75 -3.12
N VAL A 25 -15.30 7.20 -1.93
CA VAL A 25 -13.98 6.68 -1.54
C VAL A 25 -14.04 5.15 -1.55
N VAL A 26 -13.25 4.52 -2.42
CA VAL A 26 -13.18 3.07 -2.55
C VAL A 26 -12.01 2.53 -1.74
N GLY A 27 -12.31 1.93 -0.59
CA GLY A 27 -11.36 1.40 0.37
C GLY A 27 -11.31 2.19 1.68
N ALA A 28 -11.46 1.47 2.80
CA ALA A 28 -11.49 2.00 4.16
C ALA A 28 -10.22 1.68 4.97
N GLY A 29 -9.07 1.62 4.30
CA GLY A 29 -7.74 1.58 4.94
C GLY A 29 -7.26 2.99 5.33
N PRO A 30 -6.02 3.13 5.87
CA PRO A 30 -5.50 4.39 6.39
C PRO A 30 -5.61 5.59 5.42
N PHE A 31 -5.35 5.36 4.12
CA PHE A 31 -5.46 6.42 3.11
C PHE A 31 -6.91 6.78 2.79
N GLY A 32 -7.80 5.78 2.71
CA GLY A 32 -9.24 6.02 2.48
C GLY A 32 -9.87 6.75 3.66
N LEU A 33 -9.64 6.28 4.88
CA LEU A 33 -10.14 6.91 6.12
C LEU A 33 -9.64 8.34 6.28
N ALA A 34 -8.33 8.58 6.09
CA ALA A 34 -7.79 9.93 6.14
C ALA A 34 -8.44 10.85 5.09
N THR A 35 -8.55 10.36 3.84
CA THR A 35 -9.14 11.16 2.76
C THR A 35 -10.62 11.48 3.02
N ALA A 36 -11.39 10.49 3.49
CA ALA A 36 -12.79 10.69 3.84
C ALA A 36 -12.97 11.72 4.97
N ALA A 37 -12.18 11.62 6.04
CA ALA A 37 -12.22 12.59 7.14
C ALA A 37 -11.95 14.01 6.64
N TRP A 38 -10.96 14.21 5.77
CA TRP A 38 -10.66 15.52 5.18
C TRP A 38 -11.73 16.01 4.20
N LEU A 39 -12.35 15.12 3.41
CA LEU A 39 -13.47 15.48 2.51
C LEU A 39 -14.67 15.95 3.33
N THR A 40 -15.06 15.22 4.37
CA THR A 40 -16.17 15.57 5.27
C THR A 40 -15.90 16.88 6.01
N ALA A 41 -14.69 17.09 6.52
CA ALA A 41 -14.31 18.35 7.18
C ALA A 41 -14.35 19.57 6.22
N ASN A 42 -14.20 19.35 4.91
CA ASN A 42 -14.39 20.38 3.89
C ASN A 42 -15.86 20.48 3.41
N GLY A 43 -16.82 19.90 4.13
CA GLY A 43 -18.26 20.02 3.83
C GLY A 43 -18.73 19.24 2.62
N MET A 44 -18.00 18.19 2.23
CA MET A 44 -18.37 17.36 1.07
C MET A 44 -19.22 16.18 1.47
N THR A 45 -20.31 15.94 0.75
CA THR A 45 -21.04 14.67 0.83
C THR A 45 -20.12 13.55 0.38
N THR A 46 -19.80 12.63 1.30
CA THR A 46 -18.82 11.55 1.07
C THR A 46 -19.46 10.21 1.40
N ARG A 47 -19.32 9.21 0.52
CA ARG A 47 -19.64 7.81 0.81
C ARG A 47 -18.33 7.01 0.76
N VAL A 48 -18.10 6.17 1.75
CA VAL A 48 -16.89 5.36 1.89
C VAL A 48 -17.26 3.90 1.86
N PHE A 49 -16.74 3.16 0.90
CA PHE A 49 -17.03 1.75 0.73
C PHE A 49 -15.82 0.87 1.02
N GLY A 50 -16.08 -0.23 1.73
CA GLY A 50 -15.12 -1.25 2.08
C GLY A 50 -15.06 -1.50 3.58
N ASP A 51 -14.58 -2.69 3.94
CA ASP A 51 -14.45 -3.07 5.34
C ASP A 51 -13.23 -2.36 5.97
N PRO A 52 -13.42 -1.61 7.08
CA PRO A 52 -12.32 -0.87 7.72
C PRO A 52 -11.12 -1.75 8.06
N MET A 53 -9.93 -1.28 7.66
CA MET A 53 -8.66 -1.95 7.91
C MET A 53 -8.55 -3.37 7.32
N ALA A 54 -9.42 -3.78 6.39
CA ALA A 54 -9.48 -5.14 5.84
C ALA A 54 -8.13 -5.66 5.33
N THR A 55 -7.38 -4.86 4.56
CA THR A 55 -6.04 -5.26 4.08
C THR A 55 -5.08 -5.57 5.21
N TRP A 56 -5.13 -4.84 6.31
CA TRP A 56 -4.28 -5.05 7.47
C TRP A 56 -4.67 -6.32 8.23
N ARG A 57 -5.97 -6.61 8.28
CA ARG A 57 -6.49 -7.77 8.98
C ARG A 57 -6.35 -9.06 8.18
N ALA A 58 -6.52 -9.02 6.85
CA ALA A 58 -6.60 -10.23 6.02
C ALA A 58 -5.33 -10.53 5.20
N HIS A 59 -4.44 -9.52 5.03
CA HIS A 59 -3.29 -9.62 4.12
C HIS A 59 -1.95 -9.25 4.77
N MET A 60 -1.96 -9.06 6.09
CA MET A 60 -0.75 -8.91 6.90
C MET A 60 -0.70 -10.06 7.90
N PRO A 61 0.45 -10.71 8.07
CA PRO A 61 0.55 -11.89 8.92
C PRO A 61 0.36 -11.54 10.40
N ASP A 62 -0.33 -12.42 11.11
CA ASP A 62 -0.44 -12.36 12.56
C ASP A 62 0.95 -12.40 13.20
N GLY A 63 1.14 -11.63 14.27
CA GLY A 63 2.44 -11.50 14.93
C GLY A 63 3.45 -10.60 14.20
N MET A 64 3.05 -9.96 13.09
CA MET A 64 3.89 -8.97 12.43
C MET A 64 3.90 -7.64 13.20
N PHE A 65 4.97 -6.87 13.00
CA PHE A 65 5.11 -5.50 13.51
C PHE A 65 5.27 -4.49 12.37
N LEU A 66 4.74 -3.28 12.57
CA LEU A 66 4.95 -2.21 11.60
C LEU A 66 6.42 -1.80 11.56
N LYS A 67 6.97 -1.66 10.36
CA LYS A 67 8.34 -1.15 10.18
C LYS A 67 8.47 0.32 10.56
N SER A 68 7.40 1.11 10.44
CA SER A 68 7.38 2.52 10.81
C SER A 68 7.31 2.71 12.31
N VAL A 69 8.03 3.73 12.80
CA VAL A 69 7.99 4.12 14.21
C VAL A 69 6.62 4.72 14.59
N PRO A 70 6.22 4.74 15.88
CA PRO A 70 4.95 5.28 16.34
C PRO A 70 4.65 6.71 15.85
N ALA A 71 5.66 7.59 15.84
CA ALA A 71 5.52 8.96 15.35
C ALA A 71 5.14 9.04 13.85
N ALA A 72 5.48 8.02 13.06
CA ALA A 72 5.19 7.93 11.62
C ALA A 72 4.01 7.04 11.28
N SER A 73 3.30 6.53 12.27
CA SER A 73 2.19 5.56 12.08
C SER A 73 0.81 6.15 12.35
N SER A 74 0.71 7.48 12.51
CA SER A 74 -0.58 8.16 12.68
C SER A 74 -1.27 8.42 11.35
N ILE A 75 -2.57 8.10 11.28
CA ILE A 75 -3.46 8.46 10.18
C ILE A 75 -3.73 9.96 10.24
N SER A 76 -3.71 10.65 9.09
CA SER A 76 -3.95 12.09 9.04
C SER A 76 -5.41 12.42 9.34
N ALA A 77 -5.62 13.32 10.29
CA ALA A 77 -6.93 13.85 10.66
C ALA A 77 -6.99 15.36 10.43
N PRO A 78 -8.18 15.93 10.13
CA PRO A 78 -8.37 17.38 10.08
C PRO A 78 -8.25 18.04 11.44
N GLU A 79 -8.51 17.30 12.51
CA GLU A 79 -8.50 17.76 13.90
C GLU A 79 -7.36 17.09 14.68
N SER A 80 -6.92 17.72 15.76
CA SER A 80 -5.98 17.14 16.72
C SER A 80 -6.65 16.07 17.60
N GLY A 81 -5.85 15.25 18.30
CA GLY A 81 -6.40 14.24 19.22
C GLY A 81 -6.71 12.88 18.57
N HIS A 82 -6.26 12.63 17.33
CA HIS A 82 -6.55 11.40 16.60
C HIS A 82 -5.29 10.65 16.14
N ARG A 83 -4.14 10.94 16.76
CA ARG A 83 -2.88 10.24 16.49
C ARG A 83 -2.84 8.87 17.17
N PHE A 84 -1.90 8.04 16.79
CA PHE A 84 -1.65 6.76 17.47
C PHE A 84 -1.40 6.92 18.98
N ALA A 85 -0.69 7.97 19.38
CA ALA A 85 -0.47 8.30 20.79
C ALA A 85 -1.77 8.64 21.54
N ASP A 86 -2.69 9.37 20.88
CA ASP A 86 -4.00 9.74 21.45
C ASP A 86 -4.90 8.50 21.62
N PHE A 87 -4.86 7.56 20.67
CA PHE A 87 -5.52 6.26 20.78
C PHE A 87 -5.02 5.48 22.01
N ARG A 88 -3.69 5.40 22.19
CA ARG A 88 -3.10 4.70 23.34
C ARG A 88 -3.55 5.33 24.66
N ALA A 89 -3.50 6.66 24.74
CA ALA A 89 -3.96 7.41 25.90
C ALA A 89 -5.45 7.17 26.19
N ALA A 90 -6.31 7.18 25.16
CA ALA A 90 -7.74 6.90 25.27
C ALA A 90 -8.05 5.46 25.75
N ARG A 91 -7.11 4.53 25.58
CA ARG A 91 -7.18 3.14 26.05
C ARG A 91 -6.44 2.92 27.37
N GLY A 92 -5.99 4.00 28.05
CA GLY A 92 -5.22 3.90 29.29
C GLY A 92 -3.84 3.25 29.14
N ARG A 93 -3.32 3.13 27.91
CA ARG A 93 -2.00 2.53 27.64
C ARG A 93 -0.90 3.58 27.82
N PRO A 94 0.26 3.19 28.38
CA PRO A 94 1.37 4.13 28.57
C PRO A 94 1.88 4.69 27.23
N PRO A 95 2.43 5.91 27.21
CA PRO A 95 3.08 6.44 26.01
C PRO A 95 4.27 5.59 25.59
N VAL A 96 4.50 5.50 24.29
CA VAL A 96 5.62 4.75 23.71
C VAL A 96 6.52 5.66 22.87
N GLY A 97 7.81 5.35 22.87
CA GLY A 97 8.81 6.01 22.04
C GLY A 97 8.99 5.32 20.68
N ASP A 98 9.90 5.86 19.86
CA ASP A 98 10.17 5.36 18.51
C ASP A 98 10.86 3.97 18.50
N THR A 99 11.33 3.49 19.63
CA THR A 99 11.86 2.13 19.81
C THR A 99 10.77 1.07 20.03
N TYR A 100 9.51 1.45 20.07
CA TYR A 100 8.38 0.53 20.21
C TYR A 100 7.93 0.00 18.84
N PRO A 101 8.16 -1.29 18.52
CA PRO A 101 7.59 -1.91 17.34
C PRO A 101 6.07 -2.05 17.53
N ILE A 102 5.28 -1.43 16.66
CA ILE A 102 3.82 -1.48 16.79
C ILE A 102 3.33 -2.84 16.28
N PRO A 103 2.65 -3.66 17.14
CA PRO A 103 1.99 -4.87 16.68
C PRO A 103 0.90 -4.56 15.65
N VAL A 104 0.70 -5.44 14.68
CA VAL A 104 -0.29 -5.23 13.61
C VAL A 104 -1.71 -5.12 14.16
N ASP A 105 -2.05 -5.92 15.16
CA ASP A 105 -3.34 -5.90 15.84
C ASP A 105 -3.61 -4.57 16.57
N GLU A 106 -2.59 -4.02 17.24
CA GLU A 106 -2.71 -2.69 17.86
C GLU A 106 -2.93 -1.59 16.81
N PHE A 107 -2.26 -1.69 15.65
CA PHE A 107 -2.48 -0.75 14.56
C PHE A 107 -3.87 -0.89 13.91
N ILE A 108 -4.37 -2.12 13.78
CA ILE A 108 -5.74 -2.40 13.32
C ILE A 108 -6.75 -1.78 14.30
N ALA A 109 -6.57 -1.98 15.60
CA ALA A 109 -7.42 -1.39 16.62
C ALA A 109 -7.39 0.14 16.59
N TYR A 110 -6.23 0.74 16.34
CA TYR A 110 -6.11 2.18 16.12
C TYR A 110 -6.89 2.65 14.89
N GLY A 111 -6.82 1.92 13.79
CA GLY A 111 -7.55 2.24 12.57
C GLY A 111 -9.05 2.22 12.75
N HIS A 112 -9.59 1.23 13.48
CA HIS A 112 -11.01 1.17 13.87
C HIS A 112 -11.40 2.32 14.79
N TRP A 113 -10.59 2.62 15.80
CA TRP A 113 -10.81 3.76 16.71
C TRP A 113 -10.85 5.11 15.96
N PHE A 114 -9.99 5.27 14.94
CA PHE A 114 -10.00 6.43 14.05
C PHE A 114 -11.28 6.48 13.21
N GLN A 115 -11.67 5.36 12.62
CA GLN A 115 -12.86 5.23 11.78
C GLN A 115 -14.13 5.58 12.55
N GLU A 116 -14.32 5.02 13.75
CA GLU A 116 -15.50 5.23 14.58
C GLU A 116 -15.72 6.72 14.95
N ARG A 117 -14.63 7.50 15.05
CA ARG A 117 -14.67 8.90 15.44
C ARG A 117 -14.80 9.88 14.29
N LEU A 118 -14.11 9.63 13.20
CA LEU A 118 -13.97 10.59 12.11
C LEU A 118 -14.69 10.18 10.82
N VAL A 119 -14.99 8.89 10.67
CA VAL A 119 -15.69 8.34 9.50
C VAL A 119 -16.67 7.26 9.96
N PRO A 120 -17.65 7.59 10.84
CA PRO A 120 -18.55 6.60 11.44
C PRO A 120 -19.39 5.87 10.38
N ASP A 121 -19.75 6.54 9.30
CA ASP A 121 -20.67 6.07 8.26
C ASP A 121 -19.96 5.29 7.14
N VAL A 122 -18.92 4.49 7.47
CA VAL A 122 -18.29 3.59 6.48
C VAL A 122 -19.26 2.46 6.13
N GLU A 123 -19.53 2.33 4.83
CA GLU A 123 -20.36 1.27 4.28
C GLU A 123 -19.51 0.02 4.00
N ARG A 124 -19.75 -1.05 4.76
CA ARG A 124 -18.99 -2.32 4.66
C ARG A 124 -19.38 -3.15 3.44
N THR A 125 -19.84 -2.49 2.40
CA THR A 125 -20.23 -3.07 1.12
C THR A 125 -19.06 -2.97 0.16
N ALA A 126 -18.79 -4.00 -0.61
CA ALA A 126 -17.74 -3.97 -1.61
C ALA A 126 -18.19 -3.24 -2.87
N VAL A 127 -17.30 -2.43 -3.43
CA VAL A 127 -17.46 -1.89 -4.77
C VAL A 127 -17.08 -2.97 -5.78
N ARG A 128 -18.01 -3.35 -6.63
CA ARG A 128 -17.80 -4.30 -7.72
C ARG A 128 -17.13 -3.64 -8.90
N GLU A 129 -17.64 -2.47 -9.31
CA GLU A 129 -17.17 -1.77 -10.49
C GLU A 129 -17.35 -0.26 -10.38
N VAL A 130 -16.39 0.46 -10.93
CA VAL A 130 -16.43 1.92 -11.17
C VAL A 130 -16.32 2.13 -12.67
N ARG A 131 -17.30 2.81 -13.27
CA ARG A 131 -17.36 3.14 -14.69
C ARG A 131 -17.61 4.63 -14.90
N THR A 132 -17.29 5.13 -16.07
CA THR A 132 -17.71 6.48 -16.47
C THR A 132 -19.23 6.52 -16.66
N ALA A 133 -19.84 7.61 -16.23
CA ALA A 133 -21.25 7.89 -16.43
C ALA A 133 -21.48 9.34 -16.75
N ASP A 134 -22.69 9.68 -17.27
CA ASP A 134 -23.05 11.06 -17.55
C ASP A 134 -22.94 11.92 -16.30
N GLY A 135 -22.03 12.88 -16.36
CA GLY A 135 -21.84 13.80 -15.25
C GLY A 135 -20.89 13.34 -14.14
N GLY A 136 -20.25 12.19 -14.26
CA GLY A 136 -19.33 11.65 -13.23
C GLY A 136 -19.03 10.17 -13.41
N PHE A 137 -19.33 9.39 -12.36
CA PHE A 137 -19.05 7.96 -12.30
C PHE A 137 -20.27 7.18 -11.83
N GLY A 138 -20.50 6.01 -12.41
CA GLY A 138 -21.36 4.97 -11.88
C GLY A 138 -20.53 4.02 -11.03
N VAL A 139 -20.98 3.74 -9.83
CA VAL A 139 -20.34 2.81 -8.88
C VAL A 139 -21.33 1.72 -8.54
N SER A 140 -21.04 0.50 -8.97
CA SER A 140 -21.85 -0.68 -8.71
C SER A 140 -21.35 -1.38 -7.45
N LEU A 141 -22.26 -1.71 -6.55
CA LEU A 141 -21.97 -2.41 -5.30
C LEU A 141 -22.29 -3.92 -5.43
N ASP A 142 -21.73 -4.73 -4.54
CA ASP A 142 -22.01 -6.17 -4.49
C ASP A 142 -23.45 -6.47 -4.06
N THR A 143 -24.13 -5.53 -3.40
CA THR A 143 -25.57 -5.57 -3.09
C THR A 143 -26.47 -5.39 -4.31
N GLY A 144 -25.93 -4.94 -5.45
CA GLY A 144 -26.69 -4.55 -6.65
C GLY A 144 -27.08 -3.06 -6.66
N GLU A 145 -26.80 -2.30 -5.61
CA GLU A 145 -27.01 -0.84 -5.61
C GLU A 145 -26.08 -0.15 -6.61
N GLU A 146 -26.63 0.83 -7.34
CA GLU A 146 -25.90 1.71 -8.23
C GLU A 146 -25.82 3.11 -7.63
N VAL A 147 -24.60 3.62 -7.44
CA VAL A 147 -24.32 4.95 -6.88
C VAL A 147 -23.77 5.85 -7.97
N THR A 148 -24.41 6.98 -8.20
CA THR A 148 -23.84 8.03 -9.05
C THR A 148 -22.96 8.94 -8.22
N ALA A 149 -21.68 9.09 -8.62
CA ALA A 149 -20.68 9.88 -7.92
C ALA A 149 -20.11 10.98 -8.84
N ARG A 150 -19.87 12.18 -8.30
CA ARG A 150 -19.18 13.25 -9.02
C ARG A 150 -17.67 13.04 -9.12
N ALA A 151 -17.10 12.33 -8.16
CA ALA A 151 -15.69 12.00 -8.11
C ALA A 151 -15.50 10.67 -7.37
N VAL A 152 -14.44 9.94 -7.74
CA VAL A 152 -14.06 8.68 -7.11
C VAL A 152 -12.61 8.76 -6.66
N VAL A 153 -12.34 8.37 -5.41
CA VAL A 153 -11.01 8.22 -4.86
C VAL A 153 -10.69 6.74 -4.69
N VAL A 154 -9.73 6.26 -5.47
CA VAL A 154 -9.25 4.88 -5.42
C VAL A 154 -8.20 4.75 -4.31
N ALA A 155 -8.59 4.13 -3.19
CA ALA A 155 -7.79 3.90 -1.99
C ALA A 155 -7.71 2.40 -1.64
N THR A 156 -7.68 1.53 -2.66
CA THR A 156 -7.81 0.06 -2.58
C THR A 156 -6.58 -0.67 -2.03
N GLY A 157 -5.58 0.08 -1.54
CA GLY A 157 -4.41 -0.50 -0.88
C GLY A 157 -3.39 -1.10 -1.86
N LEU A 158 -2.80 -2.25 -1.48
CA LEU A 158 -1.61 -2.78 -2.16
C LEU A 158 -1.79 -4.18 -2.78
N VAL A 159 -2.80 -4.93 -2.39
CA VAL A 159 -2.95 -6.37 -2.74
C VAL A 159 -2.99 -6.59 -4.25
N ALA A 160 -3.73 -5.76 -5.00
CA ALA A 160 -3.80 -5.84 -6.45
C ALA A 160 -2.43 -5.67 -7.15
N TYR A 161 -1.46 -5.06 -6.48
CA TYR A 161 -0.12 -4.79 -6.99
C TYR A 161 0.92 -5.85 -6.61
N ALA A 162 0.54 -6.92 -5.89
CA ALA A 162 1.45 -7.99 -5.49
C ALA A 162 2.24 -8.52 -6.68
N HIS A 163 3.56 -8.44 -6.60
CA HIS A 163 4.43 -8.86 -7.71
C HIS A 163 4.87 -10.31 -7.54
N ARG A 164 4.37 -11.16 -8.40
CA ARG A 164 4.82 -12.56 -8.51
C ARG A 164 5.73 -12.67 -9.74
N PRO A 165 7.02 -13.08 -9.57
CA PRO A 165 7.92 -13.32 -10.70
C PRO A 165 7.32 -14.28 -11.72
N ALA A 166 7.51 -14.01 -13.01
CA ALA A 166 6.97 -14.86 -14.09
C ALA A 166 7.40 -16.34 -13.98
N ALA A 167 8.62 -16.59 -13.48
CA ALA A 167 9.11 -17.95 -13.23
C ALA A 167 8.27 -18.75 -12.23
N LEU A 168 7.45 -18.08 -11.39
CA LEU A 168 6.59 -18.74 -10.42
C LEU A 168 5.16 -18.96 -10.95
N ALA A 169 4.80 -18.46 -12.13
CA ALA A 169 3.42 -18.52 -12.61
C ALA A 169 2.84 -19.96 -12.67
N PRO A 170 3.56 -20.98 -13.17
CA PRO A 170 3.04 -22.36 -13.16
C PRO A 170 2.80 -22.88 -11.73
N LEU A 171 3.68 -22.54 -10.79
CA LEU A 171 3.56 -22.97 -9.40
C LEU A 171 2.41 -22.27 -8.67
N VAL A 172 2.13 -21.01 -9.00
CA VAL A 172 0.96 -20.29 -8.46
C VAL A 172 -0.32 -20.98 -8.87
N THR A 173 -0.44 -21.40 -10.15
CA THR A 173 -1.60 -22.14 -10.64
C THR A 173 -1.73 -23.51 -9.96
N ALA A 174 -0.64 -24.17 -9.64
CA ALA A 174 -0.60 -25.45 -8.94
C ALA A 174 -0.76 -25.33 -7.41
N GLY A 175 -0.90 -24.11 -6.84
CA GLY A 175 -0.96 -23.91 -5.39
C GLY A 175 0.36 -24.11 -4.65
N LEU A 176 1.48 -24.25 -5.38
CA LEU A 176 2.83 -24.49 -4.84
C LEU A 176 3.64 -23.20 -4.67
N ALA A 177 3.12 -22.06 -5.10
CA ALA A 177 3.70 -20.76 -4.85
C ALA A 177 2.59 -19.74 -4.52
N SER A 178 2.90 -18.80 -3.62
CA SER A 178 2.02 -17.72 -3.19
C SER A 178 2.80 -16.43 -2.98
N HIS A 179 2.10 -15.32 -2.78
CA HIS A 179 2.71 -14.06 -2.36
C HIS A 179 2.57 -13.89 -0.84
N SER A 180 3.48 -13.16 -0.20
CA SER A 180 3.42 -12.91 1.25
C SER A 180 2.11 -12.27 1.74
N CYS A 181 1.41 -11.52 0.89
CA CYS A 181 0.10 -10.96 1.23
C CYS A 181 -1.08 -11.94 1.05
N ASP A 182 -0.82 -13.16 0.64
CA ASP A 182 -1.88 -14.19 0.51
C ASP A 182 -2.09 -14.95 1.84
N HIS A 183 -1.25 -14.68 2.85
CA HIS A 183 -1.26 -15.37 4.13
C HIS A 183 -1.41 -14.41 5.31
N GLN A 184 -2.35 -14.71 6.18
CA GLN A 184 -2.48 -14.12 7.50
C GLN A 184 -1.82 -15.00 8.55
N ASP A 185 -1.89 -16.32 8.38
CA ASP A 185 -1.35 -17.32 9.27
C ASP A 185 -0.38 -18.24 8.51
N PHE A 186 0.70 -18.64 9.18
CA PHE A 186 1.71 -19.54 8.64
C PHE A 186 1.68 -20.95 9.26
N THR A 187 0.75 -21.25 10.15
CA THR A 187 0.64 -22.58 10.82
C THR A 187 0.42 -23.71 9.82
N ALA A 188 -0.24 -23.44 8.68
CA ALA A 188 -0.41 -24.41 7.60
C ALA A 188 0.92 -24.88 6.95
N PHE A 189 2.03 -24.23 7.26
CA PHE A 189 3.36 -24.57 6.78
C PHE A 189 4.20 -25.36 7.81
N ASP A 190 3.66 -25.73 8.96
CA ASP A 190 4.36 -26.51 9.97
C ASP A 190 5.03 -27.76 9.35
N GLY A 191 6.30 -27.99 9.69
CA GLY A 191 7.15 -29.07 9.14
C GLY A 191 7.57 -28.90 7.69
N ARG A 192 6.97 -27.99 6.89
CA ARG A 192 7.25 -27.81 5.46
C ARG A 192 8.51 -27.01 5.20
N ARG A 193 9.21 -27.34 4.11
CA ARG A 193 10.31 -26.53 3.58
C ARG A 193 9.73 -25.40 2.72
N VAL A 194 10.03 -24.14 3.06
CA VAL A 194 9.48 -22.97 2.35
C VAL A 194 10.62 -22.09 1.83
N ALA A 195 10.70 -21.91 0.52
CA ALA A 195 11.63 -20.95 -0.07
C ALA A 195 10.99 -19.55 -0.07
N VAL A 196 11.57 -18.60 0.66
CA VAL A 196 11.11 -17.20 0.73
C VAL A 196 11.96 -16.35 -0.21
N VAL A 197 11.36 -15.86 -1.29
CA VAL A 197 12.06 -15.07 -2.31
C VAL A 197 11.90 -13.58 -2.03
N GLY A 198 12.97 -12.94 -1.55
CA GLY A 198 13.00 -11.51 -1.21
C GLY A 198 14.04 -11.16 -0.17
N ALA A 199 14.26 -9.86 0.07
CA ALA A 199 15.20 -9.35 1.09
C ALA A 199 14.64 -8.12 1.84
N GLY A 200 13.36 -7.80 1.65
CA GLY A 200 12.69 -6.68 2.32
C GLY A 200 12.01 -7.09 3.62
N GLN A 201 11.36 -6.12 4.28
CA GLN A 201 10.61 -6.34 5.53
C GLN A 201 9.70 -7.57 5.45
N SER A 202 8.85 -7.62 4.43
CA SER A 202 7.89 -8.72 4.25
C SER A 202 8.58 -10.09 4.10
N ALA A 203 9.73 -10.18 3.42
CA ALA A 203 10.46 -11.42 3.27
C ALA A 203 11.04 -11.93 4.58
N LEU A 204 11.72 -11.04 5.31
CA LEU A 204 12.40 -11.40 6.55
C LEU A 204 11.41 -11.68 7.66
N GLU A 205 10.34 -10.91 7.74
CA GLU A 205 9.29 -11.11 8.73
C GLU A 205 8.47 -12.37 8.46
N SER A 206 8.10 -12.63 7.19
CA SER A 206 7.44 -13.90 6.84
C SER A 206 8.34 -15.11 7.10
N ALA A 207 9.65 -15.01 6.84
CA ALA A 207 10.59 -16.11 7.15
C ALA A 207 10.70 -16.37 8.65
N ALA A 208 10.76 -15.31 9.47
CA ALA A 208 10.78 -15.44 10.92
C ALA A 208 9.49 -16.07 11.45
N LEU A 209 8.32 -15.58 11.00
CA LEU A 209 7.02 -16.12 11.40
C LEU A 209 6.82 -17.57 10.92
N LEU A 210 7.27 -17.92 9.71
CA LEU A 210 7.28 -19.31 9.23
C LEU A 210 8.11 -20.20 10.14
N HIS A 211 9.31 -19.75 10.53
CA HIS A 211 10.19 -20.50 11.44
C HIS A 211 9.53 -20.69 12.82
N GLU A 212 8.95 -19.64 13.36
CA GLU A 212 8.22 -19.64 14.64
C GLU A 212 6.97 -20.55 14.61
N ALA A 213 6.34 -20.69 13.42
CA ALA A 213 5.23 -21.62 13.18
C ALA A 213 5.67 -23.08 12.89
N GLY A 214 6.97 -23.40 13.02
CA GLY A 214 7.48 -24.78 12.84
C GLY A 214 7.91 -25.11 11.40
N ALA A 215 7.76 -24.20 10.44
CA ALA A 215 8.26 -24.40 9.07
C ALA A 215 9.79 -24.34 9.01
N ARG A 216 10.36 -24.78 7.88
CA ARG A 216 11.80 -24.74 7.57
C ARG A 216 12.05 -23.74 6.43
N PRO A 217 12.08 -22.42 6.70
CA PRO A 217 12.28 -21.44 5.67
C PRO A 217 13.73 -21.39 5.18
N VAL A 218 13.91 -21.05 3.90
CA VAL A 218 15.19 -20.66 3.29
C VAL A 218 14.95 -19.33 2.56
N VAL A 219 15.69 -18.30 2.94
CA VAL A 219 15.57 -16.99 2.28
C VAL A 219 16.48 -16.92 1.06
N ILE A 220 15.94 -16.54 -0.10
CA ILE A 220 16.67 -16.32 -1.34
C ILE A 220 16.67 -14.82 -1.66
N ALA A 221 17.83 -14.18 -1.57
CA ALA A 221 18.00 -12.76 -1.71
C ALA A 221 18.97 -12.39 -2.84
N ARG A 222 18.56 -11.48 -3.74
CA ARG A 222 19.45 -10.94 -4.80
C ARG A 222 20.52 -10.00 -4.26
N THR A 223 20.31 -9.43 -3.09
CA THR A 223 21.28 -8.56 -2.41
C THR A 223 22.48 -9.39 -1.92
N ARG A 224 23.66 -8.77 -1.86
CA ARG A 224 24.88 -9.41 -1.36
C ARG A 224 24.85 -9.72 0.13
N ALA A 225 24.03 -8.96 0.88
CA ALA A 225 23.78 -9.14 2.31
C ALA A 225 22.37 -8.70 2.63
N LEU A 226 21.80 -9.19 3.74
CA LEU A 226 20.60 -8.64 4.31
C LEU A 226 20.90 -7.29 4.96
N LEU A 227 20.00 -6.34 4.79
CA LEU A 227 20.10 -5.04 5.41
C LEU A 227 19.02 -4.92 6.49
N PHE A 228 19.42 -4.45 7.66
CA PHE A 228 18.52 -4.12 8.76
C PHE A 228 18.67 -2.63 9.09
N GLY A 229 17.56 -2.01 9.46
CA GLY A 229 17.60 -0.65 10.00
C GLY A 229 18.35 -0.61 11.34
N ASP A 230 18.83 0.55 11.71
CA ASP A 230 19.33 0.79 13.06
C ASP A 230 18.16 1.06 14.02
N PRO A 231 18.26 0.65 15.30
CA PRO A 231 17.29 1.07 16.30
C PRO A 231 17.25 2.61 16.37
N PRO A 232 16.06 3.22 16.48
CA PRO A 232 15.97 4.65 16.69
C PRO A 232 16.72 5.04 17.97
N PRO A 233 17.37 6.23 18.01
CA PRO A 233 18.02 6.68 19.22
C PRO A 233 16.99 6.76 20.36
N ALA A 234 17.35 6.22 21.52
CA ALA A 234 16.49 6.22 22.71
C ALA A 234 16.15 7.65 23.18
N ASP A 235 17.04 8.62 22.88
CA ASP A 235 16.85 10.01 23.23
C ASP A 235 15.89 10.73 22.29
N ARG A 236 14.99 11.51 22.86
CA ARG A 236 14.05 12.35 22.11
C ARG A 236 14.78 13.30 21.14
N PRO A 237 14.18 13.67 19.99
CA PRO A 237 14.80 14.61 19.03
C PRO A 237 15.29 15.93 19.62
N ALA A 238 14.76 16.32 20.79
CA ALA A 238 15.18 17.52 21.51
C ALA A 238 16.62 17.46 22.04
N ALA A 239 17.16 16.28 22.32
CA ALA A 239 18.50 16.10 22.90
C ALA A 239 19.64 16.11 21.86
N ARG A 240 19.32 16.07 20.55
CA ARG A 240 20.35 16.10 19.50
C ARG A 240 21.00 17.49 19.40
N SER A 241 22.35 17.54 19.39
CA SER A 241 23.10 18.78 19.19
C SER A 241 22.73 19.46 17.86
N ARG A 242 22.87 20.79 17.77
CA ARG A 242 22.62 21.56 16.54
C ARG A 242 23.43 21.02 15.35
N SER A 243 24.68 20.64 15.56
CA SER A 243 25.56 20.07 14.54
C SER A 243 25.10 18.72 14.03
N THR A 244 24.55 17.85 14.91
CA THR A 244 23.97 16.56 14.53
C THR A 244 22.68 16.75 13.72
N ARG A 245 21.84 17.73 14.06
CA ARG A 245 20.62 18.06 13.29
C ARG A 245 20.94 18.55 11.88
N LEU A 246 22.01 19.35 11.72
CA LEU A 246 22.46 19.82 10.41
C LEU A 246 23.06 18.69 9.56
N ARG A 247 23.80 17.77 10.14
CA ARG A 247 24.43 16.65 9.41
C ARG A 247 23.44 15.53 9.07
N LYS A 248 22.52 15.22 9.97
CA LYS A 248 21.49 14.18 9.81
C LYS A 248 20.14 14.71 10.30
N PRO A 249 19.42 15.52 9.49
CA PRO A 249 18.12 16.03 9.87
C PRO A 249 17.15 14.87 10.13
N GLY A 250 16.33 15.00 11.16
CA GLY A 250 15.31 14.02 11.50
C GLY A 250 14.07 14.16 10.60
N SER A 251 13.48 13.06 10.24
CA SER A 251 12.17 13.02 9.58
C SER A 251 11.35 11.86 10.12
N ALA A 252 10.06 11.83 9.81
CA ALA A 252 9.17 10.73 10.17
C ALA A 252 9.63 9.37 9.60
N LEU A 253 10.35 9.37 8.47
CA LEU A 253 10.89 8.16 7.85
C LEU A 253 12.29 7.76 8.37
N GLY A 254 12.85 8.55 9.27
CA GLY A 254 14.18 8.34 9.83
C GLY A 254 15.13 9.53 9.65
N PRO A 255 16.35 9.45 10.20
CA PRO A 255 17.35 10.51 10.11
C PRO A 255 18.11 10.47 8.78
N GLY A 256 18.47 11.63 8.25
CA GLY A 256 19.31 11.80 7.05
C GLY A 256 18.66 12.66 5.98
N TRP A 257 19.48 13.33 5.17
CA TRP A 257 19.03 14.28 4.16
C TRP A 257 18.12 13.66 3.09
N SER A 258 18.40 12.43 2.65
CA SER A 258 17.55 11.74 1.67
C SER A 258 16.15 11.44 2.22
N LEU A 259 16.06 10.96 3.47
CA LEU A 259 14.78 10.68 4.13
C LEU A 259 14.05 11.98 4.49
N PHE A 260 14.78 13.01 4.87
CA PHE A 260 14.22 14.34 5.11
C PHE A 260 13.61 14.92 3.83
N ALA A 261 14.33 14.88 2.70
CA ALA A 261 13.84 15.36 1.42
C ALA A 261 12.61 14.59 0.94
N VAL A 262 12.60 13.26 1.09
CA VAL A 262 11.45 12.41 0.73
C VAL A 262 10.24 12.68 1.63
N SER A 263 10.46 12.92 2.92
CA SER A 263 9.38 13.18 3.88
C SER A 263 8.73 14.55 3.71
N HIS A 264 9.53 15.58 3.36
CA HIS A 264 9.06 16.96 3.31
C HIS A 264 8.84 17.50 1.88
N GLY A 265 9.43 16.84 0.88
CA GLY A 265 9.44 17.28 -0.51
C GLY A 265 8.67 16.43 -1.53
N PRO A 266 7.54 15.75 -1.21
CA PRO A 266 6.83 14.93 -2.21
C PRO A 266 6.32 15.75 -3.40
N ALA A 267 5.96 17.02 -3.18
CA ALA A 267 5.55 17.93 -4.25
C ALA A 267 6.69 18.27 -5.22
N ALA A 268 7.92 18.41 -4.72
CA ALA A 268 9.11 18.61 -5.53
C ALA A 268 9.52 17.32 -6.26
N TYR A 269 9.38 16.17 -5.60
CA TYR A 269 9.65 14.87 -6.20
C TYR A 269 8.88 14.64 -7.50
N ARG A 270 7.61 15.06 -7.56
CA ARG A 270 6.78 14.96 -8.77
C ARG A 270 7.39 15.67 -9.99
N ARG A 271 8.19 16.73 -9.78
CA ARG A 271 8.83 17.50 -10.85
C ARG A 271 10.11 16.87 -11.39
N LEU A 272 10.65 15.84 -10.71
CA LEU A 272 11.84 15.14 -11.16
C LEU A 272 11.55 14.32 -12.43
N PRO A 273 12.55 14.14 -13.33
CA PRO A 273 12.42 13.25 -14.48
C PRO A 273 12.05 11.81 -14.07
N LEU A 274 11.28 11.13 -14.92
CA LEU A 274 10.81 9.75 -14.65
C LEU A 274 11.93 8.78 -14.25
N PRO A 275 13.11 8.72 -14.91
CA PRO A 275 14.18 7.81 -14.53
C PRO A 275 14.70 8.09 -13.10
N VAL A 276 14.81 9.38 -12.73
CA VAL A 276 15.25 9.81 -11.41
C VAL A 276 14.22 9.40 -10.34
N ARG A 277 12.92 9.62 -10.59
CA ARG A 277 11.87 9.16 -9.70
C ARG A 277 11.90 7.64 -9.51
N ALA A 278 12.02 6.90 -10.60
CA ALA A 278 12.11 5.44 -10.56
C ALA A 278 13.36 4.96 -9.80
N HIS A 279 14.48 5.66 -9.92
CA HIS A 279 15.69 5.36 -9.15
C HIS A 279 15.46 5.58 -7.66
N PHE A 280 14.98 6.74 -7.25
CA PHE A 280 14.69 7.03 -5.84
C PHE A 280 13.64 6.09 -5.25
N LEU A 281 12.60 5.74 -6.00
CA LEU A 281 11.57 4.81 -5.53
C LEU A 281 12.14 3.40 -5.24
N ARG A 282 13.19 2.99 -5.96
CA ARG A 282 13.88 1.69 -5.76
C ARG A 282 14.93 1.73 -4.65
N THR A 283 15.63 2.85 -4.50
CA THR A 283 16.83 2.94 -3.65
C THR A 283 16.55 3.56 -2.27
N VAL A 284 15.69 4.57 -2.21
CA VAL A 284 15.32 5.18 -0.93
C VAL A 284 14.34 4.27 -0.21
N LEU A 285 14.69 3.87 0.99
CA LEU A 285 13.98 2.85 1.77
C LEU A 285 13.83 1.55 0.95
N GLY A 286 14.95 1.13 0.35
CA GLY A 286 15.07 -0.13 -0.38
C GLY A 286 14.78 -1.35 0.49
N PRO A 287 14.90 -2.55 -0.05
CA PRO A 287 14.60 -3.77 0.68
C PRO A 287 15.52 -3.90 1.90
N SER A 288 14.93 -3.82 3.09
CA SER A 288 15.61 -4.00 4.38
C SER A 288 14.60 -4.43 5.44
N GLY A 289 15.06 -5.21 6.40
CA GLY A 289 14.33 -5.51 7.62
C GLY A 289 14.37 -4.35 8.62
N ALA A 290 13.42 -4.30 9.51
CA ALA A 290 13.50 -3.48 10.71
C ALA A 290 14.57 -4.03 11.68
N TRP A 291 15.07 -3.18 12.56
CA TRP A 291 16.15 -3.54 13.48
C TRP A 291 15.80 -4.74 14.38
N TRP A 292 14.56 -4.86 14.83
CA TRP A 292 14.10 -5.95 15.72
C TRP A 292 13.98 -7.30 15.01
N LEU A 293 13.98 -7.34 13.68
CA LEU A 293 13.97 -8.60 12.93
C LEU A 293 15.32 -9.29 12.90
N ARG A 294 16.40 -8.57 13.17
CA ARG A 294 17.74 -9.13 13.12
C ARG A 294 17.85 -10.37 14.00
N ASP A 295 17.44 -10.26 15.25
CA ASP A 295 17.53 -11.35 16.25
C ASP A 295 16.58 -12.52 15.94
N ARG A 296 15.52 -12.30 15.13
CA ARG A 296 14.59 -13.35 14.68
C ARG A 296 15.04 -14.03 13.38
N VAL A 297 16.06 -13.50 12.71
CA VAL A 297 16.55 -13.98 11.40
C VAL A 297 17.95 -14.56 11.50
N ASP A 298 18.89 -13.85 12.14
CA ASP A 298 20.29 -14.23 12.17
C ASP A 298 20.49 -15.55 12.96
N GLY A 299 20.98 -16.58 12.26
CA GLY A 299 21.26 -17.89 12.84
C GLY A 299 20.04 -18.83 13.00
N HIS A 300 18.81 -18.39 12.69
CA HIS A 300 17.62 -19.24 12.84
C HIS A 300 17.33 -20.12 11.64
N PHE A 301 17.65 -19.67 10.44
CA PHE A 301 17.41 -20.41 9.20
C PHE A 301 18.40 -19.98 8.09
N PRO A 302 18.60 -20.80 7.04
CA PRO A 302 19.51 -20.47 5.96
C PRO A 302 19.11 -19.24 5.16
N VAL A 303 20.09 -18.39 4.83
CA VAL A 303 19.94 -17.20 3.98
C VAL A 303 20.92 -17.28 2.81
N TRP A 304 20.40 -17.37 1.60
CA TRP A 304 21.17 -17.42 0.37
C TRP A 304 21.21 -16.01 -0.27
N CYS A 305 22.21 -15.25 0.10
CA CYS A 305 22.46 -13.93 -0.50
C CYS A 305 23.13 -14.03 -1.86
N ALA A 306 23.05 -12.96 -2.67
CA ALA A 306 23.54 -12.88 -4.03
C ALA A 306 23.04 -14.04 -4.90
N ARG A 307 21.76 -14.39 -4.77
CA ARG A 307 21.10 -15.43 -5.57
C ARG A 307 19.86 -14.88 -6.26
N SER A 308 19.78 -15.07 -7.58
CA SER A 308 18.63 -14.72 -8.40
C SER A 308 17.87 -15.99 -8.79
N LEU A 309 16.55 -15.97 -8.65
CA LEU A 309 15.71 -17.07 -9.14
C LEU A 309 15.74 -17.08 -10.67
N VAL A 310 16.12 -18.22 -11.25
CA VAL A 310 16.21 -18.45 -12.70
C VAL A 310 14.98 -19.22 -13.17
N SER A 311 14.70 -20.36 -12.55
CA SER A 311 13.55 -21.19 -12.88
C SER A 311 12.94 -21.82 -11.64
N ALA A 312 11.66 -22.16 -11.76
CA ALA A 312 10.92 -22.86 -10.72
C ALA A 312 9.93 -23.82 -11.38
N ARG A 313 9.95 -25.09 -10.94
CA ARG A 313 9.06 -26.11 -11.49
C ARG A 313 8.68 -27.13 -10.43
N GLN A 314 7.51 -27.72 -10.59
CA GLN A 314 7.13 -28.90 -9.83
C GLN A 314 8.01 -30.09 -10.26
N GLU A 315 8.38 -30.96 -9.33
CA GLU A 315 9.11 -32.19 -9.63
C GLU A 315 8.15 -33.30 -10.01
N ASP A 316 8.46 -34.01 -11.10
CA ASP A 316 7.69 -35.15 -11.56
C ASP A 316 7.81 -36.33 -10.55
N GLY A 317 6.68 -36.97 -10.25
CA GLY A 317 6.64 -38.16 -9.41
C GLY A 317 6.69 -37.91 -7.88
N THR A 318 6.73 -36.66 -7.45
CA THR A 318 6.68 -36.29 -6.02
C THR A 318 5.52 -35.33 -5.77
N ASP A 319 4.60 -35.74 -4.90
CA ASP A 319 3.45 -34.91 -4.57
C ASP A 319 3.92 -33.62 -3.85
N GLY A 320 3.77 -32.46 -4.52
CA GLY A 320 4.05 -31.16 -3.93
C GLY A 320 5.50 -30.72 -3.84
N ALA A 321 6.49 -31.46 -4.38
CA ALA A 321 7.88 -31.01 -4.38
C ALA A 321 8.15 -29.97 -5.48
N VAL A 322 8.89 -28.94 -5.15
CA VAL A 322 9.29 -27.85 -6.04
C VAL A 322 10.81 -27.81 -6.15
N ARG A 323 11.31 -27.75 -7.38
CA ARG A 323 12.71 -27.53 -7.71
C ARG A 323 12.93 -26.10 -8.17
N LEU A 324 13.76 -25.37 -7.43
CA LEU A 324 14.18 -24.00 -7.78
C LEU A 324 15.61 -24.02 -8.29
N GLU A 325 15.87 -23.33 -9.39
CA GLU A 325 17.22 -23.02 -9.84
C GLU A 325 17.52 -21.55 -9.53
N VAL A 326 18.60 -21.34 -8.82
CA VAL A 326 19.08 -19.99 -8.49
C VAL A 326 20.51 -19.81 -9.02
N GLU A 327 20.84 -18.56 -9.38
CA GLU A 327 22.11 -18.22 -10.00
C GLU A 327 22.82 -17.14 -9.20
N ASP A 328 24.12 -17.29 -9.01
CA ASP A 328 24.97 -16.26 -8.41
C ASP A 328 25.47 -15.25 -9.48
N PRO A 329 26.10 -14.11 -9.08
CA PRO A 329 26.64 -13.13 -10.02
C PRO A 329 27.75 -13.65 -10.94
N ALA A 330 28.36 -14.81 -10.65
CA ALA A 330 29.35 -15.45 -11.50
C ALA A 330 28.74 -16.47 -12.48
N GLY A 331 27.39 -16.59 -12.51
CA GLY A 331 26.68 -17.51 -13.39
C GLY A 331 26.64 -18.96 -12.88
N ARG A 332 27.09 -19.23 -11.65
CA ARG A 332 26.99 -20.57 -11.07
C ARG A 332 25.58 -20.82 -10.58
N ARG A 333 25.06 -21.99 -10.89
CA ARG A 333 23.70 -22.40 -10.53
C ARG A 333 23.71 -23.37 -9.37
N ASP A 334 22.83 -23.07 -8.42
CA ASP A 334 22.49 -23.96 -7.30
C ASP A 334 21.03 -24.41 -7.44
N VAL A 335 20.73 -25.58 -6.91
CA VAL A 335 19.38 -26.16 -6.89
C VAL A 335 18.89 -26.23 -5.45
N LEU A 336 17.68 -25.78 -5.23
CA LEU A 336 16.97 -25.89 -3.95
C LEU A 336 15.68 -26.70 -4.14
N HIS A 337 15.48 -27.72 -3.31
CA HIS A 337 14.25 -28.49 -3.21
C HIS A 337 13.42 -28.00 -2.03
N THR A 338 12.16 -27.68 -2.28
CA THR A 338 11.23 -27.08 -1.30
C THR A 338 9.82 -27.60 -1.50
N ASP A 339 8.93 -27.39 -0.54
CA ASP A 339 7.54 -27.83 -0.63
C ASP A 339 6.61 -26.67 -1.01
N HIS A 340 7.09 -25.43 -0.86
CA HIS A 340 6.35 -24.22 -1.26
C HIS A 340 7.31 -23.05 -1.52
N VAL A 341 6.87 -22.11 -2.37
CA VAL A 341 7.61 -20.87 -2.63
C VAL A 341 6.78 -19.67 -2.20
N LEU A 342 7.29 -18.90 -1.25
CA LEU A 342 6.67 -17.63 -0.81
C LEU A 342 7.35 -16.46 -1.53
N ALA A 343 6.66 -15.84 -2.48
CA ALA A 343 7.13 -14.65 -3.15
C ALA A 343 6.93 -13.42 -2.27
N ALA A 344 7.96 -12.97 -1.60
CA ALA A 344 7.98 -11.70 -0.86
C ALA A 344 8.70 -10.60 -1.66
N THR A 345 8.32 -10.51 -2.94
CA THR A 345 8.99 -9.72 -3.98
C THR A 345 8.41 -8.32 -4.15
N GLY A 346 7.55 -7.92 -3.21
CA GLY A 346 6.95 -6.60 -3.11
C GLY A 346 5.83 -6.36 -4.12
N TYR A 347 5.61 -5.08 -4.45
CA TYR A 347 4.44 -4.62 -5.17
C TYR A 347 4.84 -3.77 -6.36
N ARG A 348 4.12 -3.92 -7.49
CA ARG A 348 4.29 -3.11 -8.70
C ARG A 348 2.98 -2.44 -9.05
N VAL A 349 2.96 -1.14 -8.96
CA VAL A 349 1.77 -0.34 -9.28
C VAL A 349 1.47 -0.42 -10.78
N ASP A 350 0.26 -0.88 -11.08
CA ASP A 350 -0.25 -0.98 -12.44
C ASP A 350 -1.78 -0.78 -12.40
N VAL A 351 -2.28 0.26 -13.07
CA VAL A 351 -3.73 0.56 -13.16
C VAL A 351 -4.50 -0.59 -13.77
N GLY A 352 -3.90 -1.28 -14.74
CA GLY A 352 -4.51 -2.45 -15.41
C GLY A 352 -4.88 -3.59 -14.45
N ARG A 353 -4.28 -3.60 -13.25
CA ARG A 353 -4.50 -4.63 -12.22
C ARG A 353 -5.53 -4.26 -11.16
N ILE A 354 -6.13 -3.08 -11.23
CA ILE A 354 -7.15 -2.63 -10.27
C ILE A 354 -8.51 -3.22 -10.69
N PRO A 355 -9.03 -4.23 -9.98
CA PRO A 355 -10.19 -4.98 -10.46
C PRO A 355 -11.49 -4.15 -10.45
N VAL A 356 -11.61 -3.21 -9.52
CA VAL A 356 -12.81 -2.38 -9.36
C VAL A 356 -12.99 -1.32 -10.45
N LEU A 357 -11.99 -1.05 -11.30
CA LEU A 357 -12.16 -0.15 -12.44
C LEU A 357 -12.62 -0.95 -13.67
N GLU A 358 -13.66 -0.47 -14.33
CA GLU A 358 -14.10 -1.00 -15.62
C GLU A 358 -12.94 -1.02 -16.64
N PRO A 359 -12.83 -2.03 -17.52
CA PRO A 359 -11.74 -2.10 -18.51
C PRO A 359 -11.57 -0.83 -19.36
N ALA A 360 -12.67 -0.23 -19.81
CA ALA A 360 -12.65 1.02 -20.58
C ALA A 360 -12.11 2.18 -19.75
N LEU A 361 -12.53 2.30 -18.49
CA LEU A 361 -12.02 3.31 -17.57
C LEU A 361 -10.53 3.12 -17.27
N ARG A 362 -10.07 1.87 -17.05
CA ARG A 362 -8.64 1.56 -16.85
C ARG A 362 -7.78 2.02 -18.04
N THR A 363 -8.27 1.77 -19.25
CA THR A 363 -7.55 2.12 -20.48
C THR A 363 -7.50 3.64 -20.72
N SER A 364 -8.48 4.40 -20.23
CA SER A 364 -8.54 5.86 -20.35
C SER A 364 -7.60 6.60 -19.39
N VAL A 365 -7.12 5.93 -18.33
CA VAL A 365 -6.15 6.50 -17.39
C VAL A 365 -4.77 6.54 -18.03
N ALA A 366 -4.19 7.73 -18.21
CA ALA A 366 -2.81 7.87 -18.65
C ALA A 366 -1.84 7.26 -17.62
N THR A 367 -0.96 6.40 -18.10
CA THR A 367 0.00 5.68 -17.25
C THR A 367 1.43 5.96 -17.66
N SER A 368 2.36 5.80 -16.72
CA SER A 368 3.79 5.73 -17.00
C SER A 368 4.13 4.41 -17.68
N SER A 369 5.35 4.28 -18.21
CA SER A 369 5.86 3.05 -18.85
C SER A 369 5.81 1.81 -17.94
N GLY A 370 5.61 1.99 -16.62
CA GLY A 370 5.45 0.90 -15.65
C GLY A 370 4.01 0.63 -15.25
N GLY A 371 3.00 1.19 -15.94
CA GLY A 371 1.58 1.00 -15.64
C GLY A 371 1.02 1.88 -14.51
N ALA A 372 1.85 2.67 -13.83
CA ALA A 372 1.40 3.53 -12.75
C ALA A 372 0.66 4.76 -13.26
N PRO A 373 -0.40 5.25 -12.58
CA PRO A 373 -1.17 6.39 -13.02
C PRO A 373 -0.32 7.67 -13.01
N VAL A 374 -0.47 8.50 -14.04
CA VAL A 374 0.09 9.87 -14.08
C VAL A 374 -0.88 10.78 -13.33
N LEU A 375 -0.39 11.39 -12.24
CA LEU A 375 -1.23 12.18 -11.34
C LEU A 375 -0.89 13.68 -11.36
N SER A 376 -1.91 14.51 -11.26
CA SER A 376 -1.81 15.95 -11.00
C SER A 376 -1.23 16.23 -9.60
N ALA A 377 -0.98 17.49 -9.28
CA ALA A 377 -0.56 17.90 -7.93
C ALA A 377 -1.62 17.59 -6.86
N GLY A 378 -2.89 17.47 -7.26
CA GLY A 378 -4.04 17.15 -6.43
C GLY A 378 -4.41 15.66 -6.40
N PHE A 379 -3.53 14.78 -6.92
CA PHE A 379 -3.78 13.32 -6.98
C PHE A 379 -4.83 12.88 -8.01
N GLU A 380 -5.33 13.79 -8.83
CA GLU A 380 -6.26 13.50 -9.92
C GLU A 380 -5.52 12.87 -11.10
N SER A 381 -6.13 11.87 -11.72
CA SER A 381 -5.61 11.21 -12.92
C SER A 381 -5.88 12.05 -14.20
N SER A 382 -5.60 11.48 -15.37
CA SER A 382 -6.00 12.06 -16.66
C SER A 382 -7.52 12.04 -16.88
N VAL A 383 -8.25 11.23 -16.12
CA VAL A 383 -9.72 11.19 -16.12
C VAL A 383 -10.23 12.15 -15.06
N PRO A 384 -10.92 13.24 -15.44
CA PRO A 384 -11.42 14.24 -14.47
C PRO A 384 -12.33 13.63 -13.43
N GLY A 385 -12.08 13.92 -12.14
CA GLY A 385 -12.83 13.38 -11.02
C GLY A 385 -12.35 12.01 -10.53
N LEU A 386 -11.37 11.36 -11.19
CA LEU A 386 -10.80 10.10 -10.74
C LEU A 386 -9.45 10.32 -10.06
N TYR A 387 -9.38 10.02 -8.77
CA TYR A 387 -8.21 10.23 -7.90
C TYR A 387 -7.60 8.91 -7.46
N PHE A 388 -6.28 8.89 -7.27
CA PHE A 388 -5.56 7.73 -6.73
C PHE A 388 -4.72 8.15 -5.53
N THR A 389 -4.77 7.37 -4.44
CA THR A 389 -4.00 7.64 -3.23
C THR A 389 -3.26 6.38 -2.74
N GLY A 390 -2.44 6.53 -1.70
CA GLY A 390 -1.63 5.45 -1.16
C GLY A 390 -0.53 4.96 -2.13
N LEU A 391 -0.33 3.65 -2.19
CA LEU A 391 0.75 3.05 -2.99
C LEU A 391 0.64 3.41 -4.48
N ALA A 392 -0.58 3.54 -5.03
CA ALA A 392 -0.80 3.95 -6.41
C ALA A 392 -0.16 5.30 -6.75
N ALA A 393 -0.09 6.21 -5.79
CA ALA A 393 0.48 7.55 -5.95
C ALA A 393 2.01 7.62 -5.69
N ALA A 394 2.62 6.55 -5.18
CA ALA A 394 4.06 6.54 -4.87
C ALA A 394 4.97 6.79 -6.09
N PRO A 395 4.69 6.30 -7.30
CA PRO A 395 5.49 6.63 -8.49
C PRO A 395 5.47 8.11 -8.86
N THR A 396 4.43 8.85 -8.48
CA THR A 396 4.31 10.30 -8.73
C THR A 396 4.92 11.14 -7.60
N PHE A 397 4.69 10.79 -6.32
CA PHE A 397 5.02 11.63 -5.16
C PHE A 397 6.14 11.06 -4.29
N GLY A 398 6.67 9.89 -4.63
CA GLY A 398 7.81 9.29 -3.94
C GLY A 398 7.46 8.28 -2.86
N PRO A 399 8.52 7.72 -2.23
CA PRO A 399 8.41 6.61 -1.29
C PRO A 399 7.54 6.89 -0.05
N LEU A 400 7.30 8.16 0.30
CA LEU A 400 6.44 8.55 1.41
C LEU A 400 5.05 7.91 1.32
N LEU A 401 4.48 7.80 0.11
CA LEU A 401 3.15 7.23 -0.14
C LEU A 401 3.07 5.70 0.06
N ARG A 402 4.18 5.06 0.38
CA ARG A 402 4.25 3.63 0.77
C ARG A 402 3.97 3.43 2.27
N PHE A 403 3.91 4.50 3.05
CA PHE A 403 3.79 4.49 4.51
C PHE A 403 2.53 5.21 4.95
N VAL A 404 2.02 4.87 6.14
CA VAL A 404 0.85 5.52 6.74
C VAL A 404 1.07 7.04 6.88
N HIS A 405 2.30 7.46 7.21
CA HIS A 405 2.65 8.87 7.28
C HIS A 405 2.36 9.64 5.98
N GLY A 406 2.35 8.97 4.83
CA GLY A 406 1.96 9.58 3.55
C GLY A 406 0.55 10.14 3.52
N THR A 407 -0.33 9.71 4.43
CA THR A 407 -1.69 10.28 4.58
C THR A 407 -1.64 11.76 4.91
N THR A 408 -0.62 12.22 5.65
CA THR A 408 -0.45 13.64 6.01
C THR A 408 -0.22 14.53 4.78
N PHE A 409 0.41 13.98 3.75
CA PHE A 409 0.63 14.69 2.50
C PHE A 409 -0.55 14.56 1.54
N ALA A 410 -1.18 13.37 1.47
CA ALA A 410 -2.18 13.04 0.45
C ALA A 410 -3.58 13.56 0.81
N ALA A 411 -4.08 13.28 2.01
CA ALA A 411 -5.51 13.41 2.32
C ALA A 411 -6.07 14.83 2.12
N HIS A 412 -5.42 15.82 2.71
CA HIS A 412 -5.86 17.21 2.58
C HIS A 412 -5.72 17.74 1.13
N ARG A 413 -4.73 17.24 0.35
CA ARG A 413 -4.55 17.66 -1.05
C ARG A 413 -5.62 17.06 -1.96
N VAL A 414 -5.97 15.80 -1.77
CA VAL A 414 -7.09 15.16 -2.47
C VAL A 414 -8.36 15.94 -2.16
N ALA A 415 -8.66 16.20 -0.88
CA ALA A 415 -9.85 16.93 -0.49
C ALA A 415 -9.90 18.36 -1.07
N ALA A 416 -8.78 19.08 -1.05
CA ALA A 416 -8.68 20.41 -1.65
C ALA A 416 -8.86 20.38 -3.18
N SER A 417 -8.29 19.38 -3.86
CA SER A 417 -8.43 19.22 -5.31
C SER A 417 -9.86 18.91 -5.72
N VAL A 418 -10.52 18.00 -5.01
CA VAL A 418 -11.94 17.68 -5.22
C VAL A 418 -12.82 18.91 -4.98
N ALA A 419 -12.52 19.75 -3.97
CA ALA A 419 -13.24 21.01 -3.72
C ALA A 419 -13.02 22.02 -4.84
N GLY A 420 -11.77 22.17 -5.31
CA GLY A 420 -11.41 23.11 -6.36
C GLY A 420 -12.00 22.78 -7.72
N SER A 421 -12.13 21.49 -8.08
CA SER A 421 -12.78 21.08 -9.32
C SER A 421 -14.27 21.46 -9.36
N VAL A 422 -14.90 21.61 -8.18
CA VAL A 422 -16.28 22.10 -8.03
C VAL A 422 -16.39 23.59 -8.29
N ALA A 423 -15.37 24.38 -7.92
CA ALA A 423 -15.38 25.84 -8.09
C ALA A 423 -15.01 26.25 -9.53
N GLY A 424 -14.19 25.44 -10.24
CA GLY A 424 -13.73 25.74 -11.59
C GLY A 424 -14.69 25.42 -12.73
N GLY A 425 -15.76 24.68 -12.48
CA GLY A 425 -16.82 24.37 -13.47
C GLY A 425 -17.78 25.54 -13.75
N THR A 426 -17.47 26.72 -13.29
CA THR A 426 -18.26 27.95 -13.48
C THR A 426 -17.57 29.01 -14.35
N ARG A 427 -16.61 28.60 -15.21
CA ARG A 427 -16.06 29.51 -16.24
C ARG A 427 -16.31 28.96 -17.64
#